data_20a0baed6da255dd5abb4fe9c10dd307
#
_entry.id   20a0baed6da255dd5abb4fe9c10dd307
#
_cell.length_a   1.000
_cell.length_b   1.000
_cell.length_c   1.000
_cell.angle_alpha   90.00
_cell.angle_beta   90.00
_cell.angle_gamma   90.00
#
_symmetry.space_group_name_H-M   'P 1'
#
loop_
_entity.id
_entity.type
_entity.pdbx_description
1 polymer ?
#
loop_
_entity_poly.entity_id
_entity_poly.type
_entity_poly.pdbx_seq_one_letter_code
_entity_poly.pdbx_strand_id
1 'polypeptide(L)'
;LRKIIGPTTDFVPVYYLEMARASAQAVARVIDGKRRPLGTGVMVSPRLFMTNNHVVANARSAASTSIQFNYQLDIDDVPAAVTEFQLDPATFFWTSDETELDVSLIAVGPRTAGDGKLSDFGWSALSSAQDKHAEGDHVTIIEHPDADYKQIALRENRVIGRGRKGVTLYYAADTLHGSSGSPVFNDQFDLVALHHAGGGHNDTELEDGKPVPEDCNEGIRISTIVDALRACHDQLPFGPRDLLAEALNPPAAATPLPATGTVAGSANGTSVGQLAVLERNDAPNPDYSNRVGYDPDFLSKAVAVPSIPAKLLTNCAVPEGLKRSSANAVLRYHHFSLVIRADRRMPLFTIVNIDGRRLRKINRTTGEVEAVETWFADPRLRPDQQLDQDVFERQKPRLFDRGHMVRRSIRRGAVPSRPSRPPTTPSTSPIAARRSRLSINTCGPRSRTTPSTTPTPRSVGSP
;
A
#
# COMPACT_ATOMS: atom_id res chain seq x y z
N LEU A 1 20.55 -17.46 19.23
CA LEU A 1 20.11 -16.17 19.76
C LEU A 1 19.67 -15.30 18.58
N ARG A 2 18.40 -14.88 18.59
CA ARG A 2 17.85 -13.91 17.63
C ARG A 2 18.05 -12.52 18.21
N LYS A 3 18.47 -11.55 17.40
CA LYS A 3 18.77 -10.19 17.86
C LYS A 3 18.21 -9.19 16.85
N ILE A 4 17.48 -8.19 17.33
CA ILE A 4 17.22 -6.95 16.61
C ILE A 4 18.43 -6.05 16.86
N ILE A 5 18.99 -5.48 15.80
CA ILE A 5 20.17 -4.60 15.86
C ILE A 5 19.68 -3.19 15.52
N GLY A 6 20.00 -2.23 16.37
CA GLY A 6 19.54 -0.85 16.23
C GLY A 6 18.31 -0.52 17.08
N PRO A 7 17.85 0.72 17.04
CA PRO A 7 16.74 1.22 17.86
C PRO A 7 15.35 0.81 17.34
N THR A 8 15.24 0.43 16.08
CA THR A 8 14.00 0.06 15.40
C THR A 8 14.14 -1.30 14.72
N THR A 9 13.03 -1.88 14.28
CA THR A 9 13.04 -3.12 13.49
C THR A 9 13.05 -2.78 12.00
N ASP A 10 13.90 -3.49 11.24
CA ASP A 10 14.01 -3.34 9.79
C ASP A 10 12.97 -4.20 9.03
N PHE A 11 12.10 -4.93 9.75
CA PHE A 11 11.15 -5.84 9.13
C PHE A 11 9.90 -5.09 8.67
N VAL A 12 9.69 -5.10 7.35
CA VAL A 12 8.43 -4.70 6.72
C VAL A 12 7.74 -5.93 6.12
N PRO A 13 6.40 -5.96 6.03
CA PRO A 13 5.69 -7.04 5.36
C PRO A 13 6.05 -7.12 3.87
N VAL A 14 6.06 -8.33 3.27
CA VAL A 14 6.42 -8.51 1.84
C VAL A 14 5.53 -7.71 0.89
N TYR A 15 4.26 -7.47 1.24
CA TYR A 15 3.36 -6.61 0.44
C TYR A 15 3.84 -5.14 0.34
N TYR A 16 4.81 -4.73 1.15
CA TYR A 16 5.48 -3.42 1.02
C TYR A 16 6.01 -3.19 -0.40
N LEU A 17 6.59 -4.23 -1.04
CA LEU A 17 7.10 -4.14 -2.41
C LEU A 17 5.99 -3.89 -3.43
N GLU A 18 4.82 -4.51 -3.24
CA GLU A 18 3.66 -4.31 -4.10
C GLU A 18 3.09 -2.90 -3.94
N MET A 19 3.03 -2.40 -2.70
CA MET A 19 2.60 -1.02 -2.41
C MET A 19 3.58 0.00 -2.97
N ALA A 20 4.89 -0.24 -2.82
CA ALA A 20 5.94 0.60 -3.40
C ALA A 20 5.78 0.72 -4.93
N ARG A 21 5.61 -0.42 -5.60
CA ARG A 21 5.39 -0.45 -7.05
C ARG A 21 4.12 0.29 -7.47
N ALA A 22 3.02 0.10 -6.76
CA ALA A 22 1.75 0.77 -7.05
C ALA A 22 1.86 2.29 -6.85
N SER A 23 2.51 2.74 -5.76
CA SER A 23 2.74 4.16 -5.51
C SER A 23 3.68 4.78 -6.54
N ALA A 24 4.70 4.04 -6.99
CA ALA A 24 5.63 4.49 -8.02
C ALA A 24 4.96 4.75 -9.38
N GLN A 25 3.86 4.06 -9.69
CA GLN A 25 3.11 4.30 -10.93
C GLN A 25 2.49 5.70 -10.96
N ALA A 26 2.02 6.21 -9.81
CA ALA A 26 1.42 7.55 -9.69
C ALA A 26 2.43 8.71 -9.75
N VAL A 27 3.73 8.42 -9.69
CA VAL A 27 4.80 9.44 -9.72
C VAL A 27 5.27 9.67 -11.14
N ALA A 28 5.42 10.95 -11.52
CA ALA A 28 5.84 11.35 -12.86
C ALA A 28 6.93 12.41 -12.82
N ARG A 29 7.81 12.40 -13.83
CA ARG A 29 8.75 13.47 -14.09
C ARG A 29 8.04 14.65 -14.73
N VAL A 30 8.32 15.86 -14.27
CA VAL A 30 7.78 17.12 -14.82
C VAL A 30 8.76 17.70 -15.84
N ILE A 31 8.29 18.06 -17.02
CA ILE A 31 9.09 18.65 -18.10
C ILE A 31 8.43 19.92 -18.66
N ASP A 32 9.25 20.88 -19.07
CA ASP A 32 8.77 22.09 -19.75
C ASP A 32 8.46 21.85 -21.24
N GLY A 33 7.92 22.87 -21.91
CA GLY A 33 7.62 22.83 -23.34
C GLY A 33 8.84 22.66 -24.25
N LYS A 34 10.06 22.78 -23.74
CA LYS A 34 11.32 22.48 -24.41
C LYS A 34 11.88 21.14 -24.04
N ARG A 35 11.11 20.32 -23.33
CA ARG A 35 11.46 18.98 -22.80
C ARG A 35 12.58 18.98 -21.76
N ARG A 36 12.88 20.14 -21.14
CA ARG A 36 13.82 20.19 -20.02
C ARG A 36 13.12 19.70 -18.77
N PRO A 37 13.75 18.82 -17.99
CA PRO A 37 13.18 18.37 -16.73
C PRO A 37 13.17 19.52 -15.72
N LEU A 38 12.08 19.61 -14.97
CA LEU A 38 11.86 20.63 -13.95
C LEU A 38 11.85 20.04 -12.53
N GLY A 39 11.36 18.81 -12.38
CA GLY A 39 11.17 18.18 -11.08
C GLY A 39 10.33 16.91 -11.18
N THR A 40 9.77 16.53 -10.06
CA THR A 40 8.90 15.36 -9.85
C THR A 40 7.51 15.83 -9.39
N GLY A 41 6.54 14.95 -9.47
CA GLY A 41 5.24 15.15 -8.86
C GLY A 41 4.45 13.83 -8.80
N VAL A 42 3.26 13.88 -8.22
CA VAL A 42 2.44 12.69 -7.95
C VAL A 42 0.96 12.96 -8.23
N MET A 43 0.27 11.97 -8.81
CA MET A 43 -1.19 11.99 -8.88
C MET A 43 -1.78 11.86 -7.48
N VAL A 44 -2.71 12.73 -7.12
CA VAL A 44 -3.39 12.71 -5.81
C VAL A 44 -4.89 12.44 -5.91
N SER A 45 -5.40 12.42 -7.13
CA SER A 45 -6.75 11.95 -7.48
C SER A 45 -6.72 11.40 -8.92
N PRO A 46 -7.81 10.84 -9.45
CA PRO A 46 -7.86 10.38 -10.84
C PRO A 46 -7.50 11.45 -11.89
N ARG A 47 -7.58 12.73 -11.52
CA ARG A 47 -7.42 13.86 -12.47
C ARG A 47 -6.48 14.97 -12.01
N LEU A 48 -6.06 14.98 -10.74
CA LEU A 48 -5.21 16.04 -10.19
C LEU A 48 -3.80 15.54 -9.88
N PHE A 49 -2.84 16.31 -10.35
CA PHE A 49 -1.40 16.12 -10.15
C PHE A 49 -0.85 17.19 -9.22
N MET A 50 0.00 16.79 -8.28
CA MET A 50 0.62 17.66 -7.29
C MET A 50 2.13 17.70 -7.48
N THR A 51 2.70 18.91 -7.44
CA THR A 51 4.15 19.17 -7.43
C THR A 51 4.43 20.45 -6.63
N ASN A 52 5.69 20.89 -6.56
CA ASN A 52 5.99 22.18 -5.92
C ASN A 52 5.59 23.39 -6.77
N ASN A 53 5.39 24.53 -6.09
CA ASN A 53 5.17 25.81 -6.75
C ASN A 53 6.41 26.23 -7.56
N HIS A 54 7.63 26.12 -7.00
CA HIS A 54 8.85 26.47 -7.71
C HIS A 54 9.11 25.58 -8.96
N VAL A 55 8.49 24.38 -9.05
CA VAL A 55 8.51 23.53 -10.25
C VAL A 55 7.49 24.00 -11.29
N VAL A 56 6.27 24.35 -10.86
CA VAL A 56 5.19 24.87 -11.72
C VAL A 56 4.50 26.04 -11.04
N ALA A 57 5.05 27.24 -11.20
CA ALA A 57 4.70 28.40 -10.39
C ALA A 57 3.33 29.03 -10.70
N ASN A 58 2.80 28.85 -11.90
CA ASN A 58 1.56 29.54 -12.31
C ASN A 58 0.87 28.82 -13.48
N ALA A 59 -0.38 29.21 -13.74
CA ALA A 59 -1.18 28.61 -14.82
C ALA A 59 -0.55 28.76 -16.21
N ARG A 60 0.22 29.83 -16.47
CA ARG A 60 0.91 30.02 -17.74
C ARG A 60 2.04 29.01 -17.94
N SER A 61 2.86 28.77 -16.91
CA SER A 61 3.89 27.73 -16.95
C SER A 61 3.27 26.36 -17.05
N ALA A 62 2.21 26.07 -16.28
CA ALA A 62 1.49 24.80 -16.33
C ALA A 62 0.94 24.48 -17.73
N ALA A 63 0.41 25.46 -18.47
CA ALA A 63 -0.11 25.27 -19.81
C ALA A 63 0.95 24.81 -20.83
N SER A 64 2.23 24.99 -20.54
CA SER A 64 3.36 24.52 -21.37
C SER A 64 4.14 23.38 -20.75
N THR A 65 3.63 22.79 -19.66
CA THR A 65 4.28 21.72 -18.90
C THR A 65 3.61 20.39 -19.18
N SER A 66 4.41 19.35 -19.35
CA SER A 66 3.96 17.96 -19.46
C SER A 66 4.51 17.11 -18.33
N ILE A 67 3.83 16.00 -18.05
CA ILE A 67 4.25 15.00 -17.07
C ILE A 67 4.50 13.66 -17.77
N GLN A 68 5.57 12.98 -17.38
CA GLN A 68 6.02 11.73 -17.98
C GLN A 68 5.95 10.60 -16.96
N PHE A 69 5.01 9.69 -17.16
CA PHE A 69 4.94 8.43 -16.41
C PHE A 69 5.86 7.38 -17.01
N ASN A 70 6.30 6.43 -16.18
CA ASN A 70 7.21 5.35 -16.55
C ASN A 70 8.55 5.83 -17.12
N TYR A 71 9.00 7.05 -16.81
CA TYR A 71 10.36 7.47 -17.12
C TYR A 71 11.29 6.79 -16.11
N GLN A 72 11.58 5.52 -16.36
CA GLN A 72 12.32 4.60 -15.49
C GLN A 72 12.95 3.47 -16.29
N LEU A 73 13.87 2.75 -15.69
CA LEU A 73 14.38 1.50 -16.22
C LEU A 73 13.49 0.31 -15.77
N ASP A 74 13.39 -0.71 -16.59
CA ASP A 74 12.81 -1.98 -16.23
C ASP A 74 13.83 -2.91 -15.53
N ILE A 75 13.46 -4.16 -15.28
CA ILE A 75 14.33 -5.13 -14.58
C ILE A 75 15.57 -5.55 -15.40
N ASP A 76 15.54 -5.29 -16.69
CA ASP A 76 16.64 -5.61 -17.63
C ASP A 76 17.50 -4.35 -17.94
N ASP A 77 17.37 -3.28 -17.13
CA ASP A 77 18.00 -1.97 -17.32
C ASP A 77 17.66 -1.30 -18.67
N VAL A 78 16.50 -1.64 -19.25
CA VAL A 78 16.02 -1.03 -20.49
C VAL A 78 15.01 0.08 -20.14
N PRO A 79 15.07 1.25 -20.82
CA PRO A 79 14.09 2.31 -20.63
C PRO A 79 12.66 1.83 -20.88
N ALA A 80 11.78 1.99 -19.88
CA ALA A 80 10.38 1.63 -20.00
C ALA A 80 9.64 2.55 -20.98
N ALA A 81 8.52 2.07 -21.53
CA ALA A 81 7.68 2.86 -22.42
C ALA A 81 7.05 4.05 -21.67
N VAL A 82 7.48 5.25 -22.02
CA VAL A 82 7.01 6.50 -21.43
C VAL A 82 5.63 6.86 -21.95
N THR A 83 4.73 7.28 -21.05
CA THR A 83 3.46 7.90 -21.41
C THR A 83 3.46 9.35 -20.91
N GLU A 84 3.09 10.29 -21.78
CA GLU A 84 3.15 11.72 -21.51
C GLU A 84 1.76 12.35 -21.58
N PHE A 85 1.46 13.24 -20.62
CA PHE A 85 0.25 14.04 -20.58
C PHE A 85 0.60 15.52 -20.44
N GLN A 86 -0.17 16.38 -21.12
CA GLN A 86 -0.15 17.83 -20.91
C GLN A 86 -0.84 18.17 -19.59
N LEU A 87 -0.37 19.16 -18.84
CA LEU A 87 -1.14 19.74 -17.75
C LEU A 87 -2.23 20.67 -18.29
N ASP A 88 -3.38 20.72 -17.62
CA ASP A 88 -4.55 21.52 -18.01
C ASP A 88 -4.95 22.51 -16.91
N PRO A 89 -4.25 23.62 -16.77
CA PRO A 89 -4.56 24.65 -15.77
C PRO A 89 -5.89 25.37 -16.03
N ALA A 90 -6.47 25.26 -17.24
CA ALA A 90 -7.77 25.84 -17.52
C ALA A 90 -8.91 25.06 -16.84
N THR A 91 -8.75 23.74 -16.69
CA THR A 91 -9.69 22.90 -15.97
C THR A 91 -9.51 23.02 -14.45
N PHE A 92 -8.27 23.00 -13.95
CA PHE A 92 -7.97 23.22 -12.53
C PHE A 92 -6.53 23.68 -12.34
N PHE A 93 -6.35 24.75 -11.60
CA PHE A 93 -5.05 25.19 -11.08
C PHE A 93 -5.23 25.86 -9.73
N TRP A 94 -4.53 25.34 -8.73
CA TRP A 94 -4.40 25.95 -7.43
C TRP A 94 -2.92 25.91 -7.02
N THR A 95 -2.45 26.95 -6.35
CA THR A 95 -1.06 27.03 -5.90
C THR A 95 -0.94 27.83 -4.61
N SER A 96 0.05 27.48 -3.80
CA SER A 96 0.56 28.28 -2.70
C SER A 96 2.04 28.55 -2.96
N ASP A 97 2.43 29.81 -2.75
CA ASP A 97 3.75 30.32 -3.07
C ASP A 97 4.87 29.54 -2.39
N GLU A 98 6.09 29.58 -2.99
CA GLU A 98 7.30 28.94 -2.46
C GLU A 98 7.62 29.38 -1.03
N THR A 99 7.29 30.63 -0.65
CA THR A 99 7.48 31.17 0.68
C THR A 99 6.43 30.72 1.71
N GLU A 100 5.41 29.96 1.27
CA GLU A 100 4.32 29.45 2.13
C GLU A 100 4.34 27.92 2.17
N LEU A 101 3.57 27.26 1.27
CA LEU A 101 3.47 25.80 1.23
C LEU A 101 4.21 25.19 0.03
N ASP A 102 4.73 26.02 -0.86
CA ASP A 102 5.45 25.60 -2.07
C ASP A 102 4.77 24.41 -2.77
N VAL A 103 3.49 24.55 -3.09
CA VAL A 103 2.72 23.48 -3.72
C VAL A 103 1.85 24.00 -4.86
N SER A 104 1.78 23.25 -5.96
CA SER A 104 0.84 23.43 -7.05
C SER A 104 0.04 22.18 -7.28
N LEU A 105 -1.28 22.30 -7.43
CA LEU A 105 -2.23 21.25 -7.73
C LEU A 105 -2.91 21.58 -9.07
N ILE A 106 -2.76 20.70 -10.07
CA ILE A 106 -3.11 20.99 -11.45
C ILE A 106 -3.89 19.81 -12.05
N ALA A 107 -4.91 20.09 -12.86
CA ALA A 107 -5.57 19.06 -13.64
C ALA A 107 -4.63 18.49 -14.72
N VAL A 108 -4.77 17.18 -14.96
CA VAL A 108 -4.09 16.49 -16.06
C VAL A 108 -4.99 16.52 -17.29
N GLY A 109 -4.44 17.04 -18.39
CA GLY A 109 -5.10 17.18 -19.67
C GLY A 109 -4.88 15.99 -20.61
N PRO A 110 -4.86 16.21 -21.92
CA PRO A 110 -4.78 15.15 -22.90
C PRO A 110 -3.42 14.47 -22.90
N ARG A 111 -3.43 13.19 -23.27
CA ARG A 111 -2.21 12.43 -23.55
C ARG A 111 -1.55 12.96 -24.84
N THR A 112 -0.24 13.20 -24.76
CA THR A 112 0.56 13.74 -25.88
C THR A 112 1.49 12.69 -26.49
N ALA A 113 1.89 11.66 -25.72
CA ALA A 113 2.73 10.56 -26.21
C ALA A 113 2.48 9.25 -25.41
N GLY A 114 2.88 8.13 -26.01
CA GLY A 114 2.72 6.78 -25.40
C GLY A 114 1.29 6.26 -25.50
N ASP A 115 1.05 5.06 -24.93
CA ASP A 115 -0.21 4.31 -25.09
C ASP A 115 -1.02 4.18 -23.79
N GLY A 116 -0.42 4.46 -22.61
CA GLY A 116 -1.08 4.36 -21.32
C GLY A 116 -2.27 5.32 -21.17
N LYS A 117 -3.29 4.89 -20.42
CA LYS A 117 -4.37 5.77 -20.00
C LYS A 117 -4.01 6.38 -18.64
N LEU A 118 -4.50 7.56 -18.32
CA LEU A 118 -4.23 8.20 -17.02
C LEU A 118 -4.66 7.30 -15.83
N SER A 119 -5.75 6.56 -16.02
CA SER A 119 -6.24 5.58 -15.01
C SER A 119 -5.28 4.43 -14.71
N ASP A 120 -4.32 4.16 -15.59
CA ASP A 120 -3.37 3.05 -15.42
C ASP A 120 -2.30 3.36 -14.38
N PHE A 121 -2.10 4.65 -14.08
CA PHE A 121 -1.07 5.13 -13.15
C PHE A 121 -1.57 5.28 -11.70
N GLY A 122 -2.88 5.28 -11.46
CA GLY A 122 -3.45 5.42 -10.14
C GLY A 122 -3.13 6.78 -9.48
N TRP A 123 -3.29 6.85 -8.16
CA TRP A 123 -3.01 8.07 -7.37
C TRP A 123 -2.72 7.73 -5.92
N SER A 124 -2.03 8.63 -5.22
CA SER A 124 -1.80 8.59 -3.76
C SER A 124 -2.78 9.51 -3.07
N ALA A 125 -3.64 8.96 -2.22
CA ALA A 125 -4.73 9.70 -1.59
C ALA A 125 -4.20 10.78 -0.61
N LEU A 126 -4.79 11.96 -0.66
CA LEU A 126 -4.58 13.01 0.33
C LEU A 126 -5.27 12.65 1.66
N SER A 127 -4.59 12.91 2.78
CA SER A 127 -5.13 12.68 4.12
C SER A 127 -4.73 13.79 5.07
N SER A 128 -5.69 14.32 5.83
CA SER A 128 -5.44 15.32 6.87
C SER A 128 -4.99 14.72 8.20
N ALA A 129 -4.84 13.39 8.31
CA ALA A 129 -4.35 12.76 9.53
C ALA A 129 -2.98 13.30 9.91
N GLN A 130 -2.82 13.66 11.19
CA GLN A 130 -1.60 14.29 11.72
C GLN A 130 -0.58 13.27 12.24
N ASP A 131 -1.02 12.04 12.49
CA ASP A 131 -0.30 10.96 13.17
C ASP A 131 0.23 9.88 12.20
N LYS A 132 0.42 10.24 10.92
CA LYS A 132 0.94 9.31 9.90
C LYS A 132 2.43 9.01 10.04
N HIS A 133 3.15 9.74 10.86
CA HIS A 133 4.58 9.61 11.10
C HIS A 133 4.95 10.08 12.50
N ALA A 134 6.00 9.52 13.06
CA ALA A 134 6.62 9.92 14.31
C ALA A 134 8.14 10.07 14.13
N GLU A 135 8.82 10.75 15.07
CA GLU A 135 10.29 10.83 15.09
C GLU A 135 10.90 9.41 15.11
N GLY A 136 11.86 9.16 14.24
CA GLY A 136 12.54 7.88 14.09
C GLY A 136 11.84 6.87 13.18
N ASP A 137 10.60 7.11 12.73
CA ASP A 137 9.96 6.30 11.70
C ASP A 137 10.73 6.40 10.38
N HIS A 138 10.62 5.36 9.55
CA HIS A 138 11.22 5.40 8.22
C HIS A 138 10.28 6.05 7.21
N VAL A 139 10.87 6.71 6.22
CA VAL A 139 10.15 7.23 5.06
C VAL A 139 10.72 6.66 3.77
N THR A 140 9.91 6.67 2.74
CA THR A 140 10.28 6.25 1.39
C THR A 140 9.96 7.39 0.44
N ILE A 141 10.93 7.77 -0.40
CA ILE A 141 10.75 8.81 -1.42
C ILE A 141 10.80 8.16 -2.79
N ILE A 142 9.87 8.50 -3.65
CA ILE A 142 9.86 8.07 -5.05
C ILE A 142 10.04 9.31 -5.91
N GLU A 143 11.14 9.37 -6.64
CA GLU A 143 11.67 10.61 -7.16
C GLU A 143 12.37 10.44 -8.53
N HIS A 144 12.73 11.58 -9.15
CA HIS A 144 13.57 11.66 -10.33
C HIS A 144 14.86 12.43 -9.99
N PRO A 145 15.82 11.82 -9.26
CA PRO A 145 17.05 12.49 -8.86
C PRO A 145 17.88 12.84 -10.10
N ASP A 146 18.53 14.01 -10.08
CA ASP A 146 19.18 14.63 -11.25
C ASP A 146 18.27 14.77 -12.48
N ALA A 147 16.96 14.73 -12.22
CA ALA A 147 15.93 14.73 -13.25
C ALA A 147 16.05 13.55 -14.26
N ASP A 148 16.70 12.49 -13.84
CA ASP A 148 16.91 11.26 -14.59
C ASP A 148 15.83 10.19 -14.28
N TYR A 149 16.11 8.93 -14.55
CA TYR A 149 15.18 7.84 -14.36
C TYR A 149 14.66 7.77 -12.92
N LYS A 150 13.37 7.42 -12.81
CA LYS A 150 12.72 7.27 -11.52
C LYS A 150 13.49 6.32 -10.62
N GLN A 151 13.70 6.72 -9.38
CA GLN A 151 14.34 5.94 -8.33
C GLN A 151 13.49 5.96 -7.07
N ILE A 152 13.85 5.10 -6.14
CA ILE A 152 13.25 5.01 -4.81
C ILE A 152 14.35 5.13 -3.76
N ALA A 153 14.31 6.18 -2.95
CA ALA A 153 15.13 6.32 -1.77
C ALA A 153 14.48 5.55 -0.63
N LEU A 154 15.13 4.49 -0.17
CA LEU A 154 14.55 3.47 0.71
C LEU A 154 15.42 3.16 1.93
N ARG A 155 16.69 3.62 1.93
CA ARG A 155 17.66 3.23 2.96
C ARG A 155 18.04 4.43 3.82
N GLU A 156 18.20 4.17 5.12
CA GLU A 156 18.63 5.15 6.12
C GLU A 156 17.75 6.41 6.22
N ASN A 157 16.56 6.34 5.67
CA ASN A 157 15.60 7.43 5.62
C ASN A 157 14.81 7.48 6.93
N ARG A 158 15.05 8.47 7.77
CA ARG A 158 14.35 8.60 9.06
C ARG A 158 13.72 9.97 9.21
N VAL A 159 12.53 9.98 9.77
CA VAL A 159 11.89 11.20 10.27
C VAL A 159 12.72 11.73 11.44
N ILE A 160 13.18 12.97 11.31
CA ILE A 160 13.93 13.69 12.34
C ILE A 160 12.94 14.41 13.26
N GLY A 161 11.90 15.03 12.71
CA GLY A 161 10.88 15.72 13.47
C GLY A 161 10.04 16.65 12.62
N ARG A 162 9.11 17.34 13.27
CA ARG A 162 8.31 18.38 12.66
C ARG A 162 8.94 19.74 12.94
N GLY A 163 8.83 20.65 11.97
CA GLY A 163 9.21 22.03 12.17
C GLY A 163 8.30 22.73 13.20
N ARG A 164 8.84 23.73 13.88
CA ARG A 164 8.15 24.46 14.98
C ARG A 164 6.79 25.01 14.59
N LYS A 165 6.63 25.46 13.34
CA LYS A 165 5.36 25.97 12.83
C LYS A 165 4.34 24.87 12.49
N GLY A 166 4.74 23.59 12.54
CA GLY A 166 3.89 22.44 12.21
C GLY A 166 3.58 22.27 10.72
N VAL A 167 4.24 23.03 9.84
CA VAL A 167 4.05 23.00 8.39
C VAL A 167 4.94 21.95 7.72
N THR A 168 6.16 21.80 8.23
CA THR A 168 7.24 21.03 7.65
C THR A 168 7.48 19.71 8.36
N LEU A 169 8.04 18.76 7.64
CA LEU A 169 8.57 17.49 8.12
C LEU A 169 10.03 17.39 7.70
N TYR A 170 10.91 17.14 8.67
CA TYR A 170 12.34 16.94 8.46
C TYR A 170 12.69 15.46 8.50
N TYR A 171 13.52 15.02 7.57
CA TYR A 171 13.95 13.62 7.45
C TYR A 171 15.33 13.52 6.82
N ALA A 172 16.08 12.48 7.23
CA ALA A 172 17.29 12.06 6.55
C ALA A 172 16.86 11.23 5.31
N ALA A 173 17.38 11.57 4.16
CA ALA A 173 17.23 10.81 2.91
C ALA A 173 18.22 11.37 1.89
N ASP A 174 18.63 10.56 0.91
CA ASP A 174 19.36 11.07 -0.24
C ASP A 174 18.36 11.69 -1.23
N THR A 175 18.60 12.92 -1.63
CA THR A 175 17.85 13.62 -2.68
C THR A 175 18.79 14.44 -3.54
N LEU A 176 18.47 14.64 -4.80
CA LEU A 176 19.26 15.41 -5.74
C LEU A 176 18.39 16.47 -6.45
N HIS A 177 19.02 17.32 -7.26
CA HIS A 177 18.26 18.24 -8.11
C HIS A 177 17.24 17.45 -8.96
N GLY A 178 16.00 17.92 -9.03
CA GLY A 178 14.92 17.18 -9.71
C GLY A 178 14.04 16.36 -8.78
N SER A 179 14.44 16.15 -7.52
CA SER A 179 13.62 15.51 -6.49
C SER A 179 12.49 16.42 -5.99
N SER A 180 12.54 17.72 -6.23
CA SER A 180 11.48 18.66 -5.88
C SER A 180 10.11 18.21 -6.39
N GLY A 181 9.10 18.19 -5.50
CA GLY A 181 7.75 17.68 -5.78
C GLY A 181 7.57 16.18 -5.61
N SER A 182 8.59 15.47 -5.16
CA SER A 182 8.50 14.04 -4.90
C SER A 182 7.62 13.74 -3.68
N PRO A 183 6.78 12.70 -3.77
CA PRO A 183 6.03 12.22 -2.63
C PRO A 183 6.93 11.53 -1.60
N VAL A 184 6.71 11.84 -0.33
CA VAL A 184 7.32 11.18 0.82
C VAL A 184 6.26 10.31 1.47
N PHE A 185 6.54 9.02 1.60
CA PHE A 185 5.61 8.01 2.14
C PHE A 185 6.10 7.44 3.46
N ASN A 186 5.17 7.03 4.31
CA ASN A 186 5.47 6.16 5.45
C ASN A 186 5.51 4.68 5.02
N ASP A 187 5.78 3.75 5.96
CA ASP A 187 5.81 2.30 5.69
C ASP A 187 4.46 1.71 5.23
N GLN A 188 3.37 2.42 5.36
CA GLN A 188 2.04 2.06 4.87
C GLN A 188 1.74 2.64 3.49
N PHE A 189 2.70 3.37 2.90
CA PHE A 189 2.55 4.15 1.68
C PHE A 189 1.43 5.20 1.76
N ASP A 190 1.15 5.70 2.97
CA ASP A 190 0.40 6.93 3.12
C ASP A 190 1.31 8.10 2.75
N LEU A 191 0.81 9.01 1.96
CA LEU A 191 1.52 10.24 1.58
C LEU A 191 1.61 11.15 2.82
N VAL A 192 2.83 11.41 3.30
CA VAL A 192 3.08 12.18 4.54
C VAL A 192 3.60 13.58 4.28
N ALA A 193 4.45 13.77 3.25
CA ALA A 193 4.95 15.07 2.85
C ALA A 193 5.18 15.15 1.34
N LEU A 194 5.32 16.39 0.83
CA LEU A 194 5.82 16.72 -0.49
C LEU A 194 7.24 17.26 -0.31
N HIS A 195 8.25 16.56 -0.86
CA HIS A 195 9.64 17.01 -0.79
C HIS A 195 9.82 18.34 -1.51
N HIS A 196 10.54 19.26 -0.87
CA HIS A 196 10.66 20.60 -1.46
C HIS A 196 12.06 21.20 -1.37
N ALA A 197 12.85 20.91 -0.33
CA ALA A 197 14.16 21.54 -0.16
C ALA A 197 15.13 20.70 0.68
N GLY A 198 16.40 21.05 0.67
CA GLY A 198 17.36 20.68 1.71
C GLY A 198 17.03 21.36 3.05
N GLY A 199 17.52 20.83 4.15
CA GLY A 199 17.09 21.18 5.48
C GLY A 199 17.29 22.62 5.92
N GLY A 200 16.50 23.02 6.91
CA GLY A 200 16.58 24.34 7.54
C GLY A 200 16.07 25.51 6.70
N HIS A 201 15.27 25.23 5.66
CA HIS A 201 14.75 26.27 4.76
C HIS A 201 13.63 27.11 5.43
N ASN A 202 12.62 26.44 6.01
CA ASN A 202 11.45 27.13 6.58
C ASN A 202 11.50 27.31 8.10
N ASP A 203 12.13 26.41 8.82
CA ASP A 203 12.26 26.44 10.26
C ASP A 203 13.71 26.26 10.69
N THR A 204 14.12 26.97 11.74
CA THR A 204 15.44 26.78 12.38
C THR A 204 15.36 25.85 13.59
N GLU A 205 14.15 25.57 14.07
CA GLU A 205 13.87 24.74 15.24
C GLU A 205 12.76 23.72 14.94
N LEU A 206 12.89 22.55 15.53
CA LEU A 206 11.86 21.52 15.57
C LEU A 206 10.77 21.86 16.61
N GLU A 207 9.65 21.13 16.55
CA GLU A 207 8.52 21.28 17.49
C GLU A 207 8.93 21.06 18.95
N ASP A 208 9.93 20.22 19.22
CA ASP A 208 10.51 19.97 20.55
C ASP A 208 11.54 21.01 21.01
N GLY A 209 11.81 22.03 20.21
CA GLY A 209 12.74 23.13 20.50
C GLY A 209 14.22 22.82 20.17
N LYS A 210 14.53 21.65 19.62
CA LYS A 210 15.87 21.35 19.11
C LYS A 210 16.12 22.08 17.78
N PRO A 211 17.38 22.41 17.47
CA PRO A 211 17.73 22.98 16.17
C PRO A 211 17.46 21.94 15.06
N VAL A 212 17.03 22.41 13.91
CA VAL A 212 16.96 21.58 12.69
C VAL A 212 18.38 21.22 12.29
N PRO A 213 18.72 19.93 12.08
CA PRO A 213 20.04 19.53 11.61
C PRO A 213 20.35 20.10 10.22
N GLU A 214 21.62 20.37 9.94
CA GLU A 214 22.05 20.81 8.62
C GLU A 214 21.96 19.66 7.58
N ASP A 215 22.21 18.41 8.00
CA ASP A 215 22.19 17.22 7.17
C ASP A 215 20.78 16.58 7.14
N CYS A 216 19.80 17.29 6.61
CA CYS A 216 18.45 16.76 6.45
C CYS A 216 17.75 17.35 5.22
N ASN A 217 16.63 16.75 4.87
CA ASN A 217 15.70 17.24 3.87
C ASN A 217 14.42 17.75 4.52
N GLU A 218 13.74 18.62 3.81
CA GLU A 218 12.49 19.25 4.21
C GLU A 218 11.37 18.90 3.23
N GLY A 219 10.22 18.53 3.75
CA GLY A 219 9.01 18.37 2.98
C GLY A 219 7.83 19.07 3.62
N ILE A 220 6.93 19.58 2.80
CA ILE A 220 5.67 20.18 3.26
C ILE A 220 4.70 19.08 3.65
N ARG A 221 4.17 19.12 4.87
CA ARG A 221 3.27 18.09 5.39
C ARG A 221 1.95 18.07 4.63
N ILE A 222 1.54 16.89 4.20
CA ILE A 222 0.28 16.71 3.45
C ILE A 222 -0.94 17.16 4.25
N SER A 223 -0.96 16.96 5.55
CA SER A 223 -2.06 17.45 6.40
C SER A 223 -2.24 18.95 6.30
N THR A 224 -1.15 19.72 6.28
CA THR A 224 -1.18 21.19 6.13
C THR A 224 -1.65 21.59 4.73
N ILE A 225 -1.19 20.89 3.68
CA ILE A 225 -1.69 21.10 2.32
C ILE A 225 -3.20 20.83 2.24
N VAL A 226 -3.68 19.74 2.83
CA VAL A 226 -5.11 19.39 2.86
C VAL A 226 -5.93 20.46 3.59
N ASP A 227 -5.43 20.98 4.70
CA ASP A 227 -6.13 22.04 5.44
C ASP A 227 -6.23 23.34 4.61
N ALA A 228 -5.18 23.72 3.88
CA ALA A 228 -5.21 24.85 2.94
C ALA A 228 -6.19 24.62 1.78
N LEU A 229 -6.18 23.42 1.19
CA LEU A 229 -7.10 23.04 0.13
C LEU A 229 -8.58 23.07 0.59
N ARG A 230 -8.86 22.62 1.81
CA ARG A 230 -10.20 22.73 2.40
C ARG A 230 -10.62 24.17 2.64
N ALA A 231 -9.73 25.01 3.10
CA ALA A 231 -10.01 26.42 3.33
C ALA A 231 -10.38 27.18 2.03
N CYS A 232 -9.82 26.78 0.88
CA CYS A 232 -10.14 27.40 -0.40
C CYS A 232 -11.31 26.74 -1.15
N HIS A 233 -11.73 25.53 -0.76
CA HIS A 233 -12.72 24.72 -1.48
C HIS A 233 -14.01 25.48 -1.79
N ASP A 234 -14.62 26.14 -0.80
CA ASP A 234 -15.90 26.83 -0.96
C ASP A 234 -15.82 28.14 -1.77
N GLN A 235 -14.60 28.61 -2.00
CA GLN A 235 -14.33 29.81 -2.81
C GLN A 235 -14.18 29.48 -4.31
N LEU A 236 -14.03 28.21 -4.66
CA LEU A 236 -13.85 27.76 -6.04
C LEU A 236 -15.17 27.74 -6.83
N PRO A 237 -15.12 28.00 -8.16
CA PRO A 237 -16.25 27.77 -9.07
C PRO A 237 -16.68 26.30 -9.08
N PHE A 238 -17.88 25.99 -9.57
CA PHE A 238 -18.51 24.67 -9.50
C PHE A 238 -17.60 23.53 -10.03
N GLY A 239 -17.08 23.59 -11.26
CA GLY A 239 -16.26 22.53 -11.84
C GLY A 239 -14.95 22.25 -11.08
N PRO A 240 -14.13 23.27 -10.83
CA PRO A 240 -12.92 23.18 -9.98
C PRO A 240 -13.22 22.68 -8.55
N ARG A 241 -14.35 23.09 -7.96
CA ARG A 241 -14.77 22.61 -6.64
C ARG A 241 -14.99 21.10 -6.61
N ASP A 242 -15.67 20.55 -7.62
CA ASP A 242 -15.94 19.12 -7.69
C ASP A 242 -14.66 18.30 -7.87
N LEU A 243 -13.70 18.80 -8.66
CA LEU A 243 -12.38 18.18 -8.81
C LEU A 243 -11.61 18.16 -7.49
N LEU A 244 -11.64 19.25 -6.75
CA LEU A 244 -11.00 19.33 -5.44
C LEU A 244 -11.71 18.47 -4.41
N ALA A 245 -13.05 18.42 -4.41
CA ALA A 245 -13.83 17.54 -3.56
C ALA A 245 -13.50 16.05 -3.80
N GLU A 246 -13.29 15.64 -5.06
CA GLU A 246 -12.84 14.29 -5.42
C GLU A 246 -11.43 14.00 -4.85
N ALA A 247 -10.51 14.95 -4.89
CA ALA A 247 -9.17 14.78 -4.34
C ALA A 247 -9.15 14.74 -2.80
N LEU A 248 -10.01 15.52 -2.14
CA LEU A 248 -10.12 15.56 -0.68
C LEU A 248 -10.91 14.37 -0.10
N ASN A 249 -11.76 13.73 -0.92
CA ASN A 249 -12.55 12.54 -0.57
C ASN A 249 -12.45 11.52 -1.70
N PRO A 250 -11.25 10.99 -1.98
CA PRO A 250 -11.07 10.13 -3.12
C PRO A 250 -11.96 8.89 -2.99
N PRO A 251 -12.58 8.43 -4.09
CA PRO A 251 -13.20 7.11 -4.12
C PRO A 251 -12.16 6.10 -3.67
N ALA A 252 -12.56 5.09 -2.91
CA ALA A 252 -11.63 4.08 -2.37
C ALA A 252 -10.64 3.68 -3.48
N ALA A 253 -9.36 4.00 -3.28
CA ALA A 253 -8.34 3.89 -4.31
C ALA A 253 -8.36 2.49 -4.92
N ALA A 254 -8.64 2.42 -6.20
CA ALA A 254 -8.25 1.28 -6.99
C ALA A 254 -6.71 1.39 -7.12
N THR A 255 -5.98 0.84 -6.17
CA THR A 255 -4.56 0.57 -6.38
C THR A 255 -4.49 -0.32 -7.63
N PRO A 256 -3.84 0.09 -8.71
CA PRO A 256 -3.71 -0.77 -9.87
C PRO A 256 -2.89 -1.99 -9.45
N LEU A 257 -3.56 -3.12 -9.28
CA LEU A 257 -2.84 -4.39 -9.20
C LEU A 257 -2.19 -4.61 -10.56
N PRO A 258 -0.92 -5.08 -10.62
CA PRO A 258 -0.26 -5.36 -11.88
C PRO A 258 -1.15 -6.29 -12.71
N ALA A 259 -1.37 -5.92 -13.96
CA ALA A 259 -2.06 -6.74 -14.93
C ALA A 259 -1.28 -8.04 -15.11
N THR A 260 -1.65 -9.09 -14.41
CA THR A 260 -1.28 -10.45 -14.77
C THR A 260 -2.02 -10.76 -16.06
N GLY A 261 -1.26 -11.22 -17.05
CA GLY A 261 -1.61 -11.46 -18.42
C GLY A 261 -3.04 -11.89 -18.67
N THR A 262 -3.59 -11.31 -19.71
CA THR A 262 -4.91 -11.51 -20.30
C THR A 262 -5.28 -12.99 -20.43
N VAL A 263 -6.31 -13.42 -19.70
CA VAL A 263 -7.16 -14.54 -20.13
C VAL A 263 -8.53 -13.93 -20.40
N ALA A 264 -8.87 -13.87 -21.66
CA ALA A 264 -10.18 -13.43 -22.14
C ALA A 264 -11.27 -14.39 -21.62
N GLY A 265 -12.25 -13.84 -20.91
CA GLY A 265 -13.42 -14.56 -20.41
C GLY A 265 -14.58 -13.60 -20.25
N SER A 266 -15.40 -13.60 -21.26
CA SER A 266 -16.80 -13.17 -21.45
C SER A 266 -17.50 -12.51 -20.26
N ALA A 267 -17.98 -11.29 -20.54
CA ALA A 267 -18.93 -10.54 -19.75
C ALA A 267 -20.31 -11.21 -19.77
N ASN A 268 -20.89 -11.42 -18.58
CA ASN A 268 -22.34 -11.41 -18.40
C ASN A 268 -22.62 -10.74 -17.03
N GLY A 269 -23.33 -9.62 -17.14
CA GLY A 269 -23.76 -8.84 -16.00
C GLY A 269 -24.80 -9.59 -15.17
N THR A 270 -24.63 -9.53 -13.87
CA THR A 270 -25.75 -9.78 -12.94
C THR A 270 -25.66 -8.78 -11.79
N SER A 271 -26.77 -8.16 -11.56
CA SER A 271 -27.12 -7.15 -10.58
C SER A 271 -26.46 -7.28 -9.22
N VAL A 272 -26.12 -6.10 -8.67
CA VAL A 272 -25.72 -5.87 -7.29
C VAL A 272 -26.80 -6.38 -6.34
N GLY A 273 -26.60 -7.59 -5.84
CA GLY A 273 -27.36 -8.11 -4.72
C GLY A 273 -26.83 -7.57 -3.40
N GLN A 274 -27.72 -6.89 -2.70
CA GLN A 274 -27.75 -6.53 -1.28
C GLN A 274 -26.43 -6.65 -0.50
N LEU A 275 -25.88 -5.49 -0.17
CA LEU A 275 -24.94 -5.31 0.92
C LEU A 275 -25.57 -5.89 2.21
N ALA A 276 -25.02 -6.99 2.69
CA ALA A 276 -25.38 -7.50 4.00
C ALA A 276 -25.19 -6.37 5.03
N VAL A 277 -26.23 -6.07 5.76
CA VAL A 277 -26.24 -5.11 6.88
C VAL A 277 -25.16 -5.53 7.85
N LEU A 278 -24.16 -4.68 8.01
CA LEU A 278 -23.08 -4.88 8.95
C LEU A 278 -23.58 -4.60 10.36
N GLU A 279 -23.37 -5.55 11.25
CA GLU A 279 -23.75 -5.45 12.66
C GLU A 279 -23.22 -4.15 13.27
N ARG A 280 -24.13 -3.22 13.55
CA ARG A 280 -23.92 -2.02 14.36
C ARG A 280 -24.29 -2.38 15.81
N ASN A 281 -23.44 -3.05 16.55
CA ASN A 281 -23.66 -3.25 17.96
C ASN A 281 -22.38 -3.07 18.74
N ASP A 282 -22.39 -2.23 19.74
CA ASP A 282 -21.33 -2.00 20.70
C ASP A 282 -21.14 -3.20 21.66
N ALA A 283 -22.00 -4.21 21.58
CA ALA A 283 -21.90 -5.48 22.29
C ALA A 283 -21.61 -6.64 21.31
N PRO A 284 -20.85 -7.68 21.72
CA PRO A 284 -20.63 -8.84 20.89
C PRO A 284 -21.95 -9.56 20.64
N ASN A 285 -22.28 -9.86 19.37
CA ASN A 285 -23.42 -10.69 19.04
C ASN A 285 -23.20 -12.08 19.65
N PRO A 286 -24.07 -12.54 20.57
CA PRO A 286 -23.92 -13.84 21.24
C PRO A 286 -24.20 -15.03 20.31
N ASP A 287 -24.83 -14.83 19.16
CA ASP A 287 -25.10 -15.88 18.17
C ASP A 287 -23.89 -16.09 17.25
N TYR A 288 -23.28 -17.26 17.41
CA TYR A 288 -22.15 -17.73 16.58
C TYR A 288 -22.56 -18.86 15.63
N SER A 289 -23.85 -19.18 15.51
CA SER A 289 -24.36 -20.28 14.68
C SER A 289 -24.07 -20.07 13.19
N ASN A 290 -24.02 -18.81 12.73
CA ASN A 290 -23.74 -18.42 11.36
C ASN A 290 -22.22 -18.25 11.05
N ARG A 291 -21.33 -18.62 11.98
CA ARG A 291 -19.88 -18.51 11.82
C ARG A 291 -19.33 -19.79 11.16
N VAL A 292 -19.07 -19.72 9.86
CA VAL A 292 -18.57 -20.87 9.07
C VAL A 292 -17.16 -21.29 9.50
N GLY A 293 -16.35 -20.33 9.95
CA GLY A 293 -14.97 -20.56 10.33
C GLY A 293 -14.01 -20.53 9.15
N TYR A 294 -12.91 -21.22 9.30
CA TYR A 294 -11.94 -21.46 8.25
C TYR A 294 -12.50 -22.51 7.28
N ASP A 295 -12.40 -22.23 5.98
CA ASP A 295 -12.76 -23.13 4.89
C ASP A 295 -11.49 -23.81 4.34
N PRO A 296 -11.32 -25.14 4.52
CA PRO A 296 -10.15 -25.85 4.05
C PRO A 296 -10.03 -25.88 2.51
N ASP A 297 -11.14 -25.72 1.80
CA ASP A 297 -11.20 -25.79 0.32
C ASP A 297 -11.17 -24.38 -0.32
N PHE A 298 -10.86 -23.34 0.43
CA PHE A 298 -10.79 -21.96 -0.03
C PHE A 298 -9.77 -21.73 -1.15
N LEU A 299 -8.67 -22.48 -1.16
CA LEU A 299 -7.65 -22.47 -2.21
C LEU A 299 -7.89 -23.61 -3.21
N SER A 300 -7.19 -23.57 -4.34
CA SER A 300 -7.22 -24.65 -5.34
C SER A 300 -6.72 -26.00 -4.80
N LYS A 301 -5.94 -25.96 -3.73
CA LYS A 301 -5.46 -27.13 -2.98
C LYS A 301 -6.01 -27.04 -1.55
N ALA A 302 -6.67 -28.10 -1.11
CA ALA A 302 -7.22 -28.16 0.26
C ALA A 302 -6.11 -28.09 1.31
N VAL A 303 -6.33 -27.23 2.31
CA VAL A 303 -5.46 -27.09 3.49
C VAL A 303 -6.27 -27.44 4.74
N ALA A 304 -6.01 -28.59 5.30
CA ALA A 304 -6.76 -29.10 6.46
C ALA A 304 -6.48 -28.28 7.73
N VAL A 305 -7.47 -28.20 8.61
CA VAL A 305 -7.27 -27.65 9.97
C VAL A 305 -6.25 -28.52 10.70
N PRO A 306 -5.23 -27.93 11.36
CA PRO A 306 -4.25 -28.70 12.11
C PRO A 306 -4.91 -29.60 13.16
N SER A 307 -4.47 -30.85 13.24
CA SER A 307 -4.94 -31.78 14.28
C SER A 307 -4.44 -31.36 15.67
N ILE A 308 -5.31 -31.46 16.67
CA ILE A 308 -4.94 -31.17 18.06
C ILE A 308 -4.49 -32.48 18.73
N PRO A 309 -3.20 -32.62 19.12
CA PRO A 309 -2.74 -33.78 19.84
C PRO A 309 -3.54 -34.00 21.14
N ALA A 310 -3.86 -35.24 21.46
CA ALA A 310 -4.68 -35.58 22.65
C ALA A 310 -4.13 -34.96 23.95
N LYS A 311 -2.80 -34.93 24.11
CA LYS A 311 -2.13 -34.30 25.25
C LYS A 311 -2.39 -32.78 25.35
N LEU A 312 -2.56 -32.08 24.25
CA LEU A 312 -2.85 -30.64 24.22
C LEU A 312 -4.35 -30.37 24.32
N LEU A 313 -5.18 -31.29 23.83
CA LEU A 313 -6.64 -31.16 23.86
C LEU A 313 -7.18 -31.00 25.28
N THR A 314 -6.57 -31.67 26.29
CA THR A 314 -6.94 -31.53 27.69
C THR A 314 -6.89 -30.09 28.21
N ASN A 315 -6.00 -29.28 27.65
CA ASN A 315 -5.78 -27.90 28.04
C ASN A 315 -6.42 -26.89 27.08
N CYS A 316 -7.18 -27.35 26.08
CA CYS A 316 -7.88 -26.44 25.17
C CYS A 316 -9.18 -25.93 25.78
N ALA A 317 -9.49 -24.65 25.52
CA ALA A 317 -10.79 -24.08 25.83
C ALA A 317 -11.87 -24.70 24.93
N VAL A 318 -13.04 -24.93 25.49
CA VAL A 318 -14.22 -25.45 24.78
C VAL A 318 -15.41 -24.60 25.21
N PRO A 319 -16.32 -24.24 24.30
CA PRO A 319 -17.52 -23.50 24.62
C PRO A 319 -18.30 -24.17 25.78
N GLU A 320 -18.90 -23.34 26.62
CA GLU A 320 -19.66 -23.78 27.77
C GLU A 320 -20.80 -24.70 27.35
N GLY A 321 -21.01 -25.78 28.09
CA GLY A 321 -22.02 -26.80 27.80
C GLY A 321 -21.60 -27.85 26.75
N LEU A 322 -20.47 -27.69 26.05
CA LEU A 322 -20.01 -28.70 25.10
C LEU A 322 -19.00 -29.68 25.68
N LYS A 323 -19.05 -30.93 25.20
CA LYS A 323 -18.03 -31.95 25.53
C LYS A 323 -16.69 -31.62 24.89
N ARG A 324 -15.59 -31.87 25.60
CA ARG A 324 -14.24 -31.66 25.11
C ARG A 324 -13.93 -32.64 23.96
N SER A 325 -13.72 -32.07 22.80
CA SER A 325 -13.31 -32.77 21.58
C SER A 325 -12.49 -31.83 20.70
N SER A 326 -11.74 -32.35 19.75
CA SER A 326 -10.99 -31.51 18.79
C SER A 326 -11.93 -30.60 17.99
N ALA A 327 -13.10 -31.09 17.61
CA ALA A 327 -14.10 -30.31 16.86
C ALA A 327 -14.66 -29.14 17.69
N ASN A 328 -14.94 -29.35 18.97
CA ASN A 328 -15.51 -28.34 19.87
C ASN A 328 -14.45 -27.36 20.40
N ALA A 329 -13.16 -27.73 20.36
CA ALA A 329 -12.07 -26.84 20.71
C ALA A 329 -11.73 -25.85 19.58
N VAL A 330 -12.19 -26.11 18.35
CA VAL A 330 -12.03 -25.18 17.21
C VAL A 330 -13.14 -24.15 17.25
N LEU A 331 -12.82 -22.95 17.72
CA LEU A 331 -13.74 -21.81 17.77
C LEU A 331 -13.86 -21.19 16.39
N ARG A 332 -15.05 -21.18 15.82
CA ARG A 332 -15.34 -20.67 14.49
C ARG A 332 -15.78 -19.21 14.55
N TYR A 333 -15.29 -18.41 13.61
CA TYR A 333 -15.66 -17.01 13.35
C TYR A 333 -15.99 -16.85 11.87
N HIS A 334 -16.18 -15.64 11.36
CA HIS A 334 -16.66 -15.47 9.98
C HIS A 334 -15.73 -16.05 8.92
N HIS A 335 -14.42 -15.89 9.03
CA HIS A 335 -13.48 -16.32 7.99
C HIS A 335 -12.20 -16.89 8.55
N PHE A 336 -12.25 -17.22 9.83
CA PHE A 336 -11.13 -17.80 10.53
C PHE A 336 -11.61 -18.71 11.66
N SER A 337 -10.74 -19.59 12.07
CA SER A 337 -10.92 -20.40 13.26
C SER A 337 -9.68 -20.31 14.13
N LEU A 338 -9.84 -20.53 15.40
CA LEU A 338 -8.73 -20.58 16.34
C LEU A 338 -8.98 -21.63 17.46
N VAL A 339 -7.90 -22.05 18.10
CA VAL A 339 -7.94 -22.89 19.29
C VAL A 339 -7.22 -22.16 20.41
N ILE A 340 -7.88 -22.01 21.58
CA ILE A 340 -7.29 -21.36 22.75
C ILE A 340 -6.82 -22.42 23.74
N ARG A 341 -5.64 -22.23 24.29
CA ARG A 341 -5.17 -22.95 25.47
C ARG A 341 -5.73 -22.26 26.72
N ALA A 342 -6.63 -22.94 27.43
CA ALA A 342 -7.27 -22.43 28.66
C ALA A 342 -6.25 -22.16 29.78
N ASP A 343 -5.25 -23.04 29.93
CA ASP A 343 -4.19 -22.90 30.94
C ASP A 343 -3.29 -21.68 30.74
N ARG A 344 -3.15 -21.19 29.49
CA ARG A 344 -2.36 -20.01 29.12
C ARG A 344 -3.19 -18.83 28.67
N ARG A 345 -4.47 -19.01 28.43
CA ARG A 345 -5.43 -18.03 27.89
C ARG A 345 -4.96 -17.40 26.56
N MET A 346 -4.21 -18.16 25.80
CA MET A 346 -3.60 -17.73 24.53
C MET A 346 -3.93 -18.71 23.41
N PRO A 347 -3.94 -18.28 22.14
CA PRO A 347 -4.18 -19.19 21.03
C PRO A 347 -3.09 -20.25 20.93
N LEU A 348 -3.50 -21.50 20.75
CA LEU A 348 -2.62 -22.59 20.33
C LEU A 348 -2.24 -22.41 18.86
N PHE A 349 -3.23 -22.12 18.02
CA PHE A 349 -3.07 -21.67 16.64
C PHE A 349 -4.30 -20.88 16.19
N THR A 350 -4.10 -20.12 15.12
CA THR A 350 -5.15 -19.41 14.39
C THR A 350 -5.00 -19.77 12.92
N ILE A 351 -6.10 -20.05 12.25
CA ILE A 351 -6.15 -20.37 10.84
C ILE A 351 -7.20 -19.50 10.14
N VAL A 352 -6.87 -18.93 8.99
CA VAL A 352 -7.67 -17.88 8.36
C VAL A 352 -7.65 -18.01 6.84
N ASN A 353 -8.78 -17.74 6.21
CA ASN A 353 -8.88 -17.55 4.76
C ASN A 353 -8.64 -16.09 4.40
N ILE A 354 -7.68 -15.82 3.53
CA ILE A 354 -7.31 -14.47 3.10
C ILE A 354 -7.51 -14.36 1.59
N ASP A 355 -8.44 -13.50 1.15
CA ASP A 355 -8.50 -13.03 -0.24
C ASP A 355 -7.84 -11.64 -0.30
N GLY A 356 -6.59 -11.59 -0.75
CA GLY A 356 -5.81 -10.36 -0.85
C GLY A 356 -6.47 -9.26 -1.69
N ARG A 357 -7.36 -9.62 -2.62
CA ARG A 357 -8.09 -8.67 -3.48
C ARG A 357 -9.18 -7.89 -2.74
N ARG A 358 -9.53 -8.30 -1.51
CA ARG A 358 -10.64 -7.73 -0.72
C ARG A 358 -10.21 -7.25 0.66
N LEU A 359 -8.92 -7.08 0.89
CA LEU A 359 -8.42 -6.56 2.16
C LEU A 359 -8.88 -5.11 2.36
N ARG A 360 -9.60 -4.85 3.47
CA ARG A 360 -10.00 -3.50 3.88
C ARG A 360 -9.94 -3.38 5.40
N LYS A 361 -9.38 -2.29 5.91
CA LYS A 361 -9.57 -1.86 7.29
C LYS A 361 -10.95 -1.22 7.41
N ILE A 362 -11.79 -1.69 8.29
CA ILE A 362 -13.11 -1.11 8.49
C ILE A 362 -13.39 -0.94 9.97
N ASN A 363 -13.88 0.23 10.32
CA ASN A 363 -14.48 0.51 11.61
C ASN A 363 -15.71 -0.40 11.82
N ARG A 364 -15.77 -1.11 12.93
CA ARG A 364 -16.88 -2.01 13.23
C ARG A 364 -18.16 -1.26 13.57
N THR A 365 -18.04 -0.04 14.08
CA THR A 365 -19.18 0.77 14.57
C THR A 365 -19.81 1.56 13.43
N THR A 366 -19.01 2.15 12.53
CA THR A 366 -19.53 3.01 11.45
C THR A 366 -19.61 2.30 10.09
N GLY A 367 -18.95 1.16 9.91
CA GLY A 367 -18.81 0.49 8.61
C GLY A 367 -17.79 1.17 7.69
N GLU A 368 -17.19 2.27 8.12
CA GLU A 368 -16.19 3.06 7.41
C GLU A 368 -14.77 2.51 7.63
N VAL A 369 -13.83 2.92 6.80
CA VAL A 369 -12.43 2.61 6.98
C VAL A 369 -11.90 3.51 8.09
N GLU A 370 -11.60 2.92 9.23
CA GLU A 370 -11.10 3.47 10.50
C GLU A 370 -12.09 3.77 11.62
N ALA A 371 -11.73 3.39 12.81
CA ALA A 371 -11.61 4.08 14.09
C ALA A 371 -11.50 3.11 15.26
N VAL A 372 -11.49 3.61 16.46
CA VAL A 372 -11.30 3.02 17.79
C VAL A 372 -11.61 1.52 17.85
N GLU A 373 -10.59 0.72 18.17
CA GLU A 373 -10.73 -0.73 18.32
C GLU A 373 -11.49 -1.06 19.60
N THR A 374 -12.62 -1.72 19.45
CA THR A 374 -13.35 -2.27 20.59
C THR A 374 -12.97 -3.73 20.78
N TRP A 375 -12.52 -4.07 21.96
CA TRP A 375 -12.07 -5.41 22.33
C TRP A 375 -13.13 -6.10 23.17
N PHE A 376 -13.53 -7.31 22.77
CA PHE A 376 -14.53 -8.12 23.46
C PHE A 376 -13.97 -9.49 23.81
N ALA A 377 -14.32 -9.97 24.99
CA ALA A 377 -14.16 -11.37 25.34
C ALA A 377 -15.12 -12.24 24.49
N ASP A 378 -14.73 -13.46 24.18
CA ASP A 378 -15.63 -14.40 23.47
C ASP A 378 -16.70 -14.90 24.47
N PRO A 379 -18.00 -14.61 24.25
CA PRO A 379 -19.06 -14.98 25.18
C PRO A 379 -19.31 -16.49 25.30
N ARG A 380 -18.74 -17.29 24.40
CA ARG A 380 -18.81 -18.76 24.46
C ARG A 380 -17.85 -19.38 25.49
N LEU A 381 -16.86 -18.63 25.92
CA LEU A 381 -15.80 -19.09 26.82
C LEU A 381 -15.95 -18.45 28.19
N ARG A 382 -15.61 -19.23 29.22
CA ARG A 382 -15.56 -18.71 30.58
C ARG A 382 -14.41 -17.69 30.75
N PRO A 383 -14.53 -16.74 31.70
CA PRO A 383 -13.50 -15.72 31.95
C PRO A 383 -12.13 -16.31 32.31
N ASP A 384 -12.09 -17.48 32.94
CA ASP A 384 -10.84 -18.15 33.30
C ASP A 384 -10.10 -18.79 32.12
N GLN A 385 -10.74 -18.89 30.96
CA GLN A 385 -10.20 -19.47 29.72
C GLN A 385 -9.64 -18.48 28.72
N GLN A 386 -9.83 -17.17 28.94
CA GLN A 386 -9.42 -16.10 28.03
C GLN A 386 -8.82 -14.92 28.79
N LEU A 387 -8.08 -14.04 28.09
CA LEU A 387 -7.60 -12.79 28.68
C LEU A 387 -8.70 -11.72 28.56
N ASP A 388 -9.03 -11.12 29.69
CA ASP A 388 -9.97 -10.01 29.77
C ASP A 388 -9.24 -8.66 29.71
N GLN A 389 -10.01 -7.59 29.49
CA GLN A 389 -9.57 -6.21 29.44
C GLN A 389 -8.80 -5.80 30.70
N ASP A 390 -9.28 -6.24 31.85
CA ASP A 390 -8.71 -6.01 33.16
C ASP A 390 -7.23 -6.39 33.29
N VAL A 391 -6.78 -7.44 32.58
CA VAL A 391 -5.38 -7.88 32.60
C VAL A 391 -4.47 -6.82 32.00
N PHE A 392 -4.92 -6.10 30.98
CA PHE A 392 -4.15 -5.07 30.31
C PHE A 392 -4.23 -3.72 31.03
N GLU A 393 -5.35 -3.40 31.68
CA GLU A 393 -5.57 -2.14 32.37
C GLU A 393 -4.90 -2.08 33.75
N ARG A 394 -4.76 -3.22 34.45
CA ARG A 394 -4.17 -3.30 35.78
C ARG A 394 -2.64 -3.34 35.83
N GLN A 395 -1.97 -3.35 34.66
CA GLN A 395 -0.50 -3.40 34.63
C GLN A 395 0.12 -2.03 35.05
N LYS A 396 1.02 -2.07 36.01
CA LYS A 396 1.82 -0.90 36.45
C LYS A 396 3.27 -1.33 36.73
N PRO A 397 4.27 -1.04 35.89
CA PRO A 397 4.19 -0.36 34.57
C PRO A 397 3.52 -1.25 33.51
N ARG A 398 3.09 -0.62 32.41
CA ARG A 398 2.47 -1.37 31.29
C ARG A 398 3.55 -2.16 30.55
N LEU A 399 3.52 -3.48 30.68
CA LEU A 399 4.51 -4.39 30.11
C LEU A 399 4.03 -5.08 28.84
N PHE A 400 2.71 -5.20 28.68
CA PHE A 400 2.10 -5.88 27.54
C PHE A 400 0.95 -5.05 26.99
N ASP A 401 0.78 -5.06 25.68
CA ASP A 401 -0.35 -4.46 25.01
C ASP A 401 -1.24 -5.55 24.38
N ARG A 402 -2.44 -5.14 23.95
CA ARG A 402 -3.38 -6.02 23.28
C ARG A 402 -2.87 -6.33 21.87
N GLY A 403 -2.91 -7.60 21.49
CA GLY A 403 -2.55 -8.04 20.15
C GLY A 403 -3.69 -8.81 19.49
N HIS A 404 -3.91 -8.55 18.20
CA HIS A 404 -4.90 -9.30 17.43
C HIS A 404 -4.45 -10.74 17.19
N MET A 405 -5.31 -11.69 17.51
CA MET A 405 -5.13 -13.11 17.14
C MET A 405 -5.29 -13.32 15.63
N VAL A 406 -6.13 -12.49 14.99
CA VAL A 406 -6.28 -12.36 13.54
C VAL A 406 -6.43 -10.89 13.22
N ARG A 407 -5.56 -10.34 12.36
CA ARG A 407 -5.63 -8.93 11.96
C ARG A 407 -7.01 -8.60 11.36
N ARG A 408 -7.55 -7.45 11.72
CA ARG A 408 -8.88 -6.98 11.31
C ARG A 408 -9.04 -6.85 9.79
N SER A 409 -8.00 -6.42 9.09
CA SER A 409 -7.94 -6.32 7.63
C SER A 409 -8.07 -7.66 6.91
N ILE A 410 -7.70 -8.76 7.57
CA ILE A 410 -7.74 -10.12 7.02
C ILE A 410 -9.17 -10.69 7.03
N ARG A 411 -10.02 -10.27 7.95
CA ARG A 411 -11.36 -10.86 8.18
C ARG A 411 -12.36 -10.66 7.04
N ARG A 412 -12.12 -9.75 6.11
CA ARG A 412 -13.09 -9.37 5.06
C ARG A 412 -12.75 -9.87 3.65
N GLY A 413 -11.64 -10.58 3.48
CA GLY A 413 -11.23 -11.13 2.21
C GLY A 413 -11.91 -12.44 1.79
N ALA A 414 -12.76 -13.03 2.61
CA ALA A 414 -13.34 -14.31 2.27
C ALA A 414 -14.57 -14.19 1.36
N VAL A 415 -14.60 -15.01 0.34
CA VAL A 415 -15.75 -15.21 -0.57
C VAL A 415 -16.80 -16.06 0.16
N PRO A 416 -18.12 -15.79 0.02
CA PRO A 416 -19.13 -16.75 0.44
C PRO A 416 -18.88 -18.11 -0.21
N SER A 417 -18.98 -19.19 0.55
CA SER A 417 -18.83 -20.55 0.07
C SER A 417 -19.60 -20.74 -1.24
N ARG A 418 -18.94 -21.28 -2.25
CA ARG A 418 -19.55 -21.72 -3.49
C ARG A 418 -20.68 -22.69 -3.14
N PRO A 419 -21.89 -22.56 -3.68
CA PRO A 419 -22.96 -23.53 -3.43
C PRO A 419 -22.45 -24.92 -3.82
N SER A 420 -22.65 -25.88 -2.94
CA SER A 420 -22.27 -27.27 -3.15
C SER A 420 -22.85 -27.77 -4.48
N ARG A 421 -21.99 -28.27 -5.35
CA ARG A 421 -22.34 -28.92 -6.59
C ARG A 421 -23.22 -30.14 -6.27
N PRO A 422 -24.39 -30.31 -6.86
CA PRO A 422 -25.15 -31.52 -6.64
C PRO A 422 -24.36 -32.75 -7.12
N PRO A 423 -24.54 -33.91 -6.51
CA PRO A 423 -23.81 -35.12 -6.90
C PRO A 423 -24.14 -35.52 -8.34
N THR A 424 -23.13 -35.50 -9.20
CA THR A 424 -23.24 -36.02 -10.56
C THR A 424 -23.26 -37.54 -10.51
N THR A 425 -24.36 -38.15 -10.93
CA THR A 425 -24.46 -39.55 -11.26
C THR A 425 -23.46 -39.89 -12.37
N PRO A 426 -22.81 -41.07 -12.35
CA PRO A 426 -21.86 -41.45 -13.40
C PRO A 426 -22.60 -41.87 -14.67
N SER A 427 -22.43 -41.12 -15.75
CA SER A 427 -22.82 -41.59 -17.08
C SER A 427 -21.61 -42.26 -17.72
N THR A 428 -21.76 -43.54 -17.97
CA THR A 428 -20.90 -44.37 -18.79
C THR A 428 -21.09 -44.01 -20.26
N SER A 429 -20.01 -43.71 -20.99
CA SER A 429 -19.81 -44.03 -22.41
C SER A 429 -18.38 -43.66 -22.90
N PRO A 430 -17.87 -44.35 -23.97
CA PRO A 430 -16.49 -44.76 -23.99
C PRO A 430 -15.54 -43.97 -24.94
N ILE A 431 -14.32 -43.92 -24.50
CA ILE A 431 -13.01 -43.89 -25.14
C ILE A 431 -12.94 -43.67 -26.65
N ALA A 432 -12.26 -42.61 -27.05
CA ALA A 432 -11.43 -42.58 -28.25
C ALA A 432 -10.06 -42.00 -27.92
N ALA A 433 -9.05 -42.87 -27.93
CA ALA A 433 -7.66 -42.54 -27.74
C ALA A 433 -7.10 -41.82 -28.99
N ARG A 434 -6.51 -40.63 -28.78
CA ARG A 434 -5.56 -40.06 -29.74
C ARG A 434 -4.20 -39.88 -29.06
N ARG A 435 -3.26 -40.72 -29.55
CA ARG A 435 -1.82 -40.59 -29.28
C ARG A 435 -1.32 -39.34 -30.03
N SER A 436 -0.74 -38.39 -29.35
CA SER A 436 0.20 -37.44 -29.95
C SER A 436 1.59 -37.68 -29.39
N ARG A 437 2.51 -37.90 -30.32
CA ARG A 437 3.92 -38.19 -30.09
C ARG A 437 4.63 -36.93 -29.60
N LEU A 438 5.35 -37.04 -28.49
CA LEU A 438 6.40 -36.11 -28.09
C LEU A 438 7.64 -36.42 -28.94
N SER A 439 8.13 -35.45 -29.68
CA SER A 439 9.47 -35.46 -30.26
C SER A 439 10.43 -34.68 -29.35
N ILE A 440 11.38 -35.41 -28.80
CA ILE A 440 12.49 -34.86 -28.03
C ILE A 440 13.60 -34.53 -29.01
N ASN A 441 13.97 -33.29 -29.16
CA ASN A 441 15.19 -32.90 -29.88
C ASN A 441 16.32 -32.72 -28.83
N THR A 442 17.24 -33.69 -28.86
CA THR A 442 18.53 -33.59 -28.18
C THR A 442 19.49 -32.80 -29.07
N CYS A 443 20.06 -31.74 -28.58
CA CYS A 443 21.17 -31.02 -29.20
C CYS A 443 22.47 -31.42 -28.48
N GLY A 444 23.35 -32.14 -29.18
CA GLY A 444 24.66 -32.52 -28.71
C GLY A 444 25.74 -31.46 -29.03
N PRO A 445 26.91 -31.54 -28.41
CA PRO A 445 27.88 -30.44 -28.34
C PRO A 445 28.74 -30.37 -29.64
N ARG A 446 29.00 -29.13 -30.08
CA ARG A 446 30.02 -28.87 -31.12
C ARG A 446 31.23 -28.20 -30.51
N SER A 447 32.36 -28.79 -30.92
CA SER A 447 33.74 -28.56 -30.57
C SER A 447 34.30 -27.18 -30.97
N ARG A 448 35.27 -26.75 -30.17
CA ARG A 448 36.21 -25.63 -30.39
C ARG A 448 36.98 -25.73 -31.69
N THR A 449 37.21 -24.59 -32.34
CA THR A 449 38.45 -24.29 -33.06
C THR A 449 38.75 -22.78 -32.96
N THR A 450 39.88 -22.50 -32.39
CA THR A 450 40.57 -21.20 -32.43
C THR A 450 41.30 -21.02 -33.74
N PRO A 451 41.55 -19.76 -34.21
CA PRO A 451 42.89 -19.40 -34.60
C PRO A 451 43.41 -18.10 -33.97
N SER A 452 44.67 -18.19 -33.61
CA SER A 452 45.56 -17.13 -33.18
C SER A 452 45.93 -16.20 -34.33
N THR A 453 46.01 -14.90 -34.11
CA THR A 453 46.99 -14.00 -34.74
C THR A 453 47.22 -12.77 -33.88
N THR A 454 48.46 -12.56 -33.55
CA THR A 454 49.05 -11.41 -32.85
C THR A 454 49.14 -10.20 -33.76
N PRO A 455 49.09 -8.98 -33.30
CA PRO A 455 49.55 -7.80 -34.02
C PRO A 455 50.78 -7.13 -33.36
N THR A 456 51.64 -6.63 -34.17
CA THR A 456 52.81 -5.84 -33.86
C THR A 456 52.44 -4.31 -33.87
N PRO A 457 53.21 -3.46 -33.17
CA PRO A 457 52.86 -2.06 -32.90
C PRO A 457 53.51 -1.04 -33.81
N ARG A 458 52.90 0.17 -33.93
CA ARG A 458 53.57 1.43 -34.35
C ARG A 458 52.87 2.61 -33.68
N SER A 459 53.50 3.31 -32.81
CA SER A 459 54.40 4.47 -32.78
C SER A 459 53.77 5.82 -33.12
N VAL A 460 53.61 6.65 -32.09
CA VAL A 460 54.08 8.03 -31.85
C VAL A 460 53.62 9.15 -32.79
N GLY A 461 53.09 10.22 -32.17
CA GLY A 461 53.10 11.57 -32.72
C GLY A 461 52.16 12.53 -31.99
N SER A 462 52.69 13.25 -31.01
CA SER A 462 52.19 14.56 -30.59
C SER A 462 52.80 15.63 -31.51
N PRO A 463 52.34 16.88 -31.58
CA PRO A 463 52.12 17.77 -30.43
C PRO A 463 50.68 18.22 -30.20
#